data_cd41a9dffbf272f44205d56db6340f65
#
_entry.id   cd41a9dffbf272f44205d56db6340f65
#
_cell.length_a   1.000
_cell.length_b   1.000
_cell.length_c   1.000
_cell.angle_alpha   90.00
_cell.angle_beta   90.00
_cell.angle_gamma   90.00
#
_symmetry.space_group_name_H-M   'P 1'
#
loop_
_entity.id
_entity.type
_entity.pdbx_description
1 polymer ?
#
loop_
_entity_poly.entity_id
_entity_poly.type
_entity_poly.pdbx_seq_one_letter_code
_entity_poly.pdbx_strand_id
1 'polypeptide(L)'
;MLCGLAIVGANVATAQNIFGAGTVTCDDWLEYRNQNRKDREYQAQAWIDGFVSGSNLSRPNGPDILTSRTGDEVYAWIDNYCKAKPRDRLVAATWALVKELQSKAK
;
A
#
# COMPACT_ATOMS: atom_id res chain seq x y z
N MET A 1 16.67 -22.94 -16.92
CA MET A 1 16.30 -22.47 -16.64
C MET A 1 15.44 -21.99 -16.35
N LEU A 2 15.31 -21.74 -15.99
CA LEU A 2 14.56 -21.22 -15.67
C LEU A 2 13.89 -20.79 -15.27
N CYS A 3 13.77 -20.60 -15.10
CA CYS A 3 13.20 -20.23 -14.67
C CYS A 3 12.55 -19.76 -14.22
N GLY A 4 12.41 -19.51 -13.95
CA GLY A 4 11.69 -19.14 -13.42
C GLY A 4 11.31 -18.50 -13.13
N LEU A 5 11.32 -18.25 -13.07
CA LEU A 5 10.88 -17.71 -12.75
C LEU A 5 10.19 -17.13 -12.42
N ALA A 6 10.12 -16.92 -12.37
CA ALA A 6 9.31 -16.20 -12.33
C ALA A 6 8.55 -15.90 -11.32
N ILE A 7 8.39 -16.23 -10.82
CA ILE A 7 7.62 -16.15 -9.93
C ILE A 7 7.69 -15.23 -9.16
N VAL A 8 8.15 -15.07 -9.10
CA VAL A 8 8.40 -14.44 -8.59
C VAL A 8 8.09 -13.38 -8.22
N GLY A 9 8.45 -12.82 -8.38
CA GLY A 9 8.25 -11.64 -7.94
C GLY A 9 7.04 -11.22 -7.42
N ALA A 10 6.17 -11.82 -7.69
CA ALA A 10 4.85 -11.44 -7.32
C ALA A 10 4.69 -11.20 -5.85
N ASN A 11 5.50 -11.81 -5.00
CA ASN A 11 5.25 -11.75 -3.58
C ASN A 11 6.34 -11.08 -2.78
N VAL A 12 6.97 -10.07 -3.38
CA VAL A 12 8.00 -9.33 -2.66
C VAL A 12 7.46 -8.81 -1.33
N ALA A 13 6.24 -8.26 -1.33
CA ALA A 13 5.66 -7.67 -0.14
C ALA A 13 5.41 -8.70 0.97
N THR A 14 5.19 -9.98 0.63
CA THR A 14 4.98 -11.00 1.63
C THR A 14 6.26 -11.73 2.00
N ALA A 15 7.28 -11.69 1.13
CA ALA A 15 8.56 -12.35 1.38
C ALA A 15 9.48 -11.53 2.26
N GLN A 16 9.32 -10.24 2.28
CA GLN A 16 10.18 -9.35 3.04
C GLN A 16 9.59 -9.03 4.39
N ASN A 17 10.45 -8.87 5.39
CA ASN A 17 10.01 -8.44 6.71
C ASN A 17 9.74 -6.94 6.69
N ILE A 18 8.67 -6.56 7.36
CA ILE A 18 8.33 -5.15 7.54
C ILE A 18 7.93 -4.93 9.00
N PHE A 19 7.94 -3.69 9.42
CA PHE A 19 7.50 -3.31 10.76
C PHE A 19 6.24 -2.48 10.68
N GLY A 20 5.42 -2.58 11.72
CA GLY A 20 4.31 -1.68 11.92
C GLY A 20 3.02 -2.13 11.28
N ALA A 21 2.15 -1.17 11.05
CA ALA A 21 0.76 -1.47 10.68
C ALA A 21 0.61 -2.10 9.30
N GLY A 22 1.64 -2.07 8.48
CA GLY A 22 1.58 -2.74 7.19
C GLY A 22 1.42 -4.24 7.27
N THR A 23 1.67 -4.84 8.45
CA THR A 23 1.52 -6.28 8.66
C THR A 23 0.07 -6.71 8.83
N VAL A 24 -0.85 -5.78 9.14
CA VAL A 24 -2.25 -6.15 9.31
C VAL A 24 -2.84 -6.57 7.97
N THR A 25 -3.97 -7.28 8.03
CA THR A 25 -4.65 -7.71 6.80
C THR A 25 -5.54 -6.60 6.28
N CYS A 26 -5.93 -6.75 5.02
CA CYS A 26 -6.93 -5.89 4.42
C CYS A 26 -8.25 -5.91 5.20
N ASP A 27 -8.64 -7.09 5.71
CA ASP A 27 -9.83 -7.17 6.57
C ASP A 27 -9.69 -6.31 7.81
N ASP A 28 -8.50 -6.31 8.44
CA ASP A 28 -8.26 -5.46 9.60
C ASP A 28 -8.42 -3.98 9.23
N TRP A 29 -7.84 -3.57 8.12
CA TRP A 29 -7.95 -2.18 7.65
C TRP A 29 -9.40 -1.78 7.47
N LEU A 30 -10.18 -2.62 6.79
CA LEU A 30 -11.59 -2.33 6.56
C LEU A 30 -12.37 -2.25 7.87
N GLU A 31 -12.03 -3.10 8.82
CA GLU A 31 -12.68 -3.07 10.12
C GLU A 31 -12.39 -1.77 10.85
N TYR A 32 -11.12 -1.33 10.84
CA TYR A 32 -10.75 -0.06 11.49
C TYR A 32 -11.54 1.10 10.88
N ARG A 33 -11.71 1.09 9.57
CA ARG A 33 -12.45 2.14 8.87
C ARG A 33 -13.93 2.12 9.21
N ASN A 34 -14.51 0.92 9.27
CA ASN A 34 -15.96 0.76 9.44
C ASN A 34 -16.40 0.83 10.89
N GLN A 35 -15.56 0.44 11.83
CA GLN A 35 -15.93 0.33 13.22
C GLN A 35 -15.44 1.50 14.06
N ASN A 36 -15.04 2.57 13.41
CA ASN A 36 -14.63 3.80 14.08
C ASN A 36 -13.48 3.55 15.08
N ARG A 37 -12.57 2.66 14.74
CA ARG A 37 -11.38 2.39 15.53
C ARG A 37 -10.31 3.42 15.20
N LYS A 38 -10.48 4.64 15.69
CA LYS A 38 -9.66 5.77 15.26
C LYS A 38 -8.19 5.59 15.57
N ASP A 39 -7.86 5.00 16.71
CA ASP A 39 -6.48 4.76 17.08
C ASP A 39 -5.78 3.87 16.07
N ARG A 40 -6.41 2.76 15.68
CA ARG A 40 -5.85 1.82 14.72
C ARG A 40 -5.88 2.39 13.32
N GLU A 41 -6.97 3.07 12.99
CA GLU A 41 -7.10 3.68 11.67
C GLU A 41 -5.98 4.69 11.42
N TYR A 42 -5.71 5.56 12.40
CA TYR A 42 -4.66 6.56 12.24
C TYR A 42 -3.27 5.93 12.15
N GLN A 43 -3.03 4.87 12.91
CA GLN A 43 -1.75 4.17 12.81
C GLN A 43 -1.55 3.58 11.41
N ALA A 44 -2.59 2.96 10.86
CA ALA A 44 -2.52 2.37 9.54
C ALA A 44 -2.36 3.45 8.47
N GLN A 45 -3.11 4.55 8.59
CA GLN A 45 -2.98 5.67 7.65
C GLN A 45 -1.58 6.26 7.68
N ALA A 46 -1.02 6.46 8.86
CA ALA A 46 0.33 6.99 8.99
C ALA A 46 1.34 6.05 8.35
N TRP A 47 1.15 4.76 8.49
CA TRP A 47 2.03 3.77 7.88
C TRP A 47 1.96 3.85 6.35
N ILE A 48 0.75 3.94 5.81
CA ILE A 48 0.55 4.09 4.37
C ILE A 48 1.22 5.38 3.89
N ASP A 49 0.98 6.48 4.59
CA ASP A 49 1.55 7.78 4.22
C ASP A 49 3.07 7.71 4.16
N GLY A 50 3.68 7.09 5.16
CA GLY A 50 5.13 6.96 5.20
C GLY A 50 5.65 6.09 4.08
N PHE A 51 4.95 4.99 3.78
CA PHE A 51 5.36 4.08 2.71
C PHE A 51 5.32 4.79 1.36
N VAL A 52 4.22 5.47 1.07
CA VAL A 52 4.04 6.15 -0.22
C VAL A 52 5.03 7.31 -0.33
N SER A 53 5.20 8.08 0.75
CA SER A 53 6.14 9.19 0.76
C SER A 53 7.58 8.70 0.56
N GLY A 54 7.95 7.62 1.24
CA GLY A 54 9.28 7.04 1.09
C GLY A 54 9.52 6.53 -0.31
N SER A 55 8.51 5.91 -0.90
CA SER A 55 8.60 5.43 -2.28
C SER A 55 8.82 6.60 -3.25
N ASN A 56 8.11 7.69 -3.02
CA ASN A 56 8.24 8.89 -3.84
C ASN A 56 9.65 9.49 -3.72
N LEU A 57 10.13 9.59 -2.48
CA LEU A 57 11.44 10.16 -2.22
C LEU A 57 12.59 9.28 -2.72
N SER A 58 12.37 7.98 -2.83
CA SER A 58 13.43 7.08 -3.29
C SER A 58 13.71 7.21 -4.78
N ARG A 59 12.90 7.98 -5.51
CA ARG A 59 13.08 8.21 -6.94
C ARG A 59 13.12 9.71 -7.21
N PRO A 60 14.17 10.40 -6.74
CA PRO A 60 14.18 11.85 -6.80
C PRO A 60 14.18 12.43 -8.21
N ASN A 61 14.61 11.65 -9.19
CA ASN A 61 14.60 12.08 -10.59
C ASN A 61 13.38 11.58 -11.35
N GLY A 62 12.50 10.86 -10.68
CA GLY A 62 11.27 10.40 -11.30
C GLY A 62 10.14 11.40 -11.10
N PRO A 63 9.01 11.16 -11.74
CA PRO A 63 7.84 12.01 -11.53
C PRO A 63 7.35 11.93 -10.09
N ASP A 64 6.81 13.04 -9.59
CA ASP A 64 6.18 13.07 -8.27
C ASP A 64 4.87 12.32 -8.34
N ILE A 65 4.76 11.22 -7.61
CA ILE A 65 3.57 10.36 -7.67
C ILE A 65 2.42 10.91 -6.81
N LEU A 66 2.68 11.95 -6.01
CA LEU A 66 1.69 12.50 -5.10
C LEU A 66 1.16 13.85 -5.55
N THR A 67 1.58 14.36 -6.69
CA THR A 67 1.10 15.65 -7.21
C THR A 67 -0.42 15.60 -7.33
N SER A 68 -1.08 16.58 -6.72
CA SER A 68 -2.54 16.74 -6.77
C SER A 68 -3.30 15.58 -6.16
N ARG A 69 -2.67 14.80 -5.29
CA ARG A 69 -3.34 13.71 -4.56
C ARG A 69 -3.66 14.14 -3.15
N THR A 70 -4.71 13.59 -2.60
CA THR A 70 -5.07 13.79 -1.20
C THR A 70 -4.96 12.48 -0.44
N GLY A 71 -4.84 12.58 0.89
CA GLY A 71 -4.86 11.38 1.71
C GLY A 71 -6.14 10.58 1.54
N ASP A 72 -7.27 11.29 1.44
CA ASP A 72 -8.55 10.61 1.28
C ASP A 72 -8.60 9.78 0.00
N GLU A 73 -8.04 10.29 -1.09
CA GLU A 73 -7.96 9.51 -2.34
C GLU A 73 -7.11 8.27 -2.18
N VAL A 74 -5.99 8.41 -1.49
CA VAL A 74 -5.10 7.28 -1.21
C VAL A 74 -5.82 6.20 -0.42
N TYR A 75 -6.51 6.61 0.65
CA TYR A 75 -7.20 5.64 1.52
C TYR A 75 -8.39 5.01 0.81
N ALA A 76 -9.09 5.76 -0.03
CA ALA A 76 -10.20 5.19 -0.80
C ALA A 76 -9.70 4.13 -1.79
N TRP A 77 -8.54 4.36 -2.38
CA TRP A 77 -7.94 3.36 -3.27
C TRP A 77 -7.61 2.07 -2.49
N ILE A 78 -7.05 2.23 -1.29
CA ILE A 78 -6.76 1.08 -0.42
C ILE A 78 -8.06 0.36 -0.04
N ASP A 79 -9.12 1.10 0.28
CA ASP A 79 -10.42 0.49 0.58
C ASP A 79 -10.87 -0.43 -0.56
N ASN A 80 -10.80 0.07 -1.79
CA ASN A 80 -11.25 -0.70 -2.94
C ASN A 80 -10.39 -1.94 -3.19
N TYR A 81 -9.07 -1.79 -3.05
CA TYR A 81 -8.18 -2.92 -3.16
C TYR A 81 -8.52 -3.98 -2.11
N CYS A 82 -8.69 -3.54 -0.88
CA CYS A 82 -8.92 -4.46 0.23
C CYS A 82 -10.27 -5.15 0.15
N LYS A 83 -11.28 -4.48 -0.40
CA LYS A 83 -12.58 -5.13 -0.62
C LYS A 83 -12.45 -6.29 -1.61
N ALA A 84 -11.60 -6.14 -2.60
CA ALA A 84 -11.38 -7.19 -3.59
C ALA A 84 -10.44 -8.29 -3.07
N LYS A 85 -9.54 -7.96 -2.17
CA LYS A 85 -8.50 -8.89 -1.71
C LYS A 85 -8.37 -8.84 -0.18
N PRO A 86 -9.40 -9.28 0.53
CA PRO A 86 -9.44 -9.07 1.98
C PRO A 86 -8.37 -9.82 2.77
N ARG A 87 -7.79 -10.87 2.19
CA ARG A 87 -6.76 -11.64 2.89
C ARG A 87 -5.36 -11.13 2.67
N ASP A 88 -5.19 -10.19 1.72
CA ASP A 88 -3.88 -9.60 1.51
C ASP A 88 -3.50 -8.76 2.72
N ARG A 89 -2.20 -8.57 2.90
CA ARG A 89 -1.72 -7.64 3.91
C ARG A 89 -1.81 -6.22 3.41
N LEU A 90 -1.90 -5.29 4.35
CA LEU A 90 -1.97 -3.88 4.02
C LEU A 90 -0.75 -3.44 3.20
N VAL A 91 0.43 -4.01 3.47
CA VAL A 91 1.62 -3.67 2.69
C VAL A 91 1.44 -4.06 1.22
N ALA A 92 0.77 -5.16 0.94
CA ALA A 92 0.53 -5.55 -0.46
C ALA A 92 -0.37 -4.54 -1.16
N ALA A 93 -1.41 -4.07 -0.48
CA ALA A 93 -2.29 -3.04 -1.02
C ALA A 93 -1.53 -1.75 -1.28
N THR A 94 -0.68 -1.35 -0.33
CA THR A 94 0.07 -0.10 -0.44
C THR A 94 1.10 -0.18 -1.56
N TRP A 95 1.75 -1.34 -1.71
CA TRP A 95 2.68 -1.56 -2.82
C TRP A 95 1.97 -1.45 -4.16
N ALA A 96 0.79 -2.06 -4.26
CA ALA A 96 0.00 -1.98 -5.49
C ALA A 96 -0.40 -0.53 -5.80
N LEU A 97 -0.76 0.24 -4.77
CA LEU A 97 -1.08 1.65 -4.93
C LEU A 97 0.11 2.42 -5.48
N VAL A 98 1.31 2.20 -4.94
CA VAL A 98 2.49 2.90 -5.42
C VAL A 98 2.71 2.62 -6.91
N LYS A 99 2.56 1.37 -7.32
CA LYS A 99 2.71 1.02 -8.73
C LYS A 99 1.68 1.73 -9.60
N GLU A 100 0.45 1.82 -9.13
CA GLU A 100 -0.60 2.52 -9.85
C GLU A 100 -0.26 4.01 -9.98
N LEU A 101 0.17 4.64 -8.90
CA LEU A 101 0.52 6.05 -8.94
C LEU A 101 1.71 6.31 -9.87
N GLN A 102 2.68 5.42 -9.86
CA GLN A 102 3.85 5.55 -10.74
C GLN A 102 3.44 5.45 -12.20
N SER A 103 2.52 4.55 -12.52
CA SER A 103 2.10 4.39 -13.91
C SER A 103 1.34 5.60 -14.41
N LYS A 104 0.66 6.34 -13.54
CA LYS A 104 -0.13 7.51 -13.92
C LYS A 104 0.66 8.81 -13.90
N ALA A 105 1.82 8.82 -13.29
CA ALA A 105 2.59 10.05 -13.09
C ALA A 105 3.48 10.39 -14.27
N LYS A 106 3.49 9.61 -15.31
CA LYS A 106 4.37 9.80 -16.47
C LYS A 106 4.04 11.04 -17.28
#